data_41cbd4c074b9a3903d16ea0d41ef6808
#
_entry.id   41cbd4c074b9a3903d16ea0d41ef6808
#
_cell.length_a   1.000
_cell.length_b   1.000
_cell.length_c   1.000
_cell.angle_alpha   90.00
_cell.angle_beta   90.00
_cell.angle_gamma   90.00
#
_symmetry.space_group_name_H-M   'P 1'
#
loop_
_entity.id
_entity.type
_entity.pdbx_description
1 polymer ?
#
loop_
_entity_poly.entity_id
_entity_poly.type
_entity_poly.pdbx_seq_one_letter_code
_entity_poly.pdbx_strand_id
1 'polypeptide(L)' 'MQLITTPNPNARKIEIEHGLEVGTVIKSTSDKNNTLCNQLISISGISAIFAGPGFLTLTKEEDSDWDSINDDIVTQFDKL' A
#
# COMPACT_ATOMS: atom_id res chain seq x y z
N MET A 1 -8.63 1.93 9.07
CA MET A 1 -7.27 2.24 8.56
C MET A 1 -7.30 3.53 7.79
N GLN A 2 -6.30 4.37 7.95
CA GLN A 2 -6.32 5.72 7.42
C GLN A 2 -5.07 5.98 6.58
N LEU A 3 -5.27 6.50 5.36
CA LEU A 3 -4.19 6.94 4.52
C LEU A 3 -3.73 8.34 4.95
N ILE A 4 -2.42 8.50 5.10
CA ILE A 4 -1.82 9.77 5.51
C ILE A 4 -1.16 10.40 4.30
N THR A 5 -1.47 11.67 4.05
CA THR A 5 -0.89 12.38 2.92
C THR A 5 0.61 12.58 3.10
N THR A 6 1.33 12.59 1.98
CA THR A 6 2.75 12.85 1.92
C THR A 6 3.01 14.05 1.00
N PRO A 7 4.24 14.59 0.95
CA PRO A 7 4.55 15.66 -0.02
C PRO A 7 4.36 15.24 -1.48
N ASN A 8 4.39 13.93 -1.78
CA ASN A 8 4.14 13.43 -3.13
C ASN A 8 2.65 13.14 -3.28
N PRO A 9 1.92 13.80 -4.21
CA PRO A 9 0.49 13.57 -4.38
C PRO A 9 0.15 12.14 -4.85
N ASN A 10 1.09 11.42 -5.43
CA ASN A 10 0.88 10.04 -5.87
C ASN A 10 1.26 9.02 -4.80
N ALA A 11 1.64 9.46 -3.61
CA ALA A 11 2.03 8.57 -2.52
C ALA A 11 1.28 8.92 -1.25
N ARG A 12 0.80 7.90 -0.55
CA ARG A 12 0.23 8.02 0.80
C ARG A 12 0.76 6.89 1.65
N LYS A 13 0.84 7.10 2.96
CA LYS A 13 1.35 6.09 3.87
C LYS A 13 0.27 5.57 4.79
N ILE A 14 0.46 4.32 5.23
CA ILE A 14 -0.39 3.67 6.23
C ILE A 14 0.52 3.30 7.40
N GLU A 15 0.20 3.78 8.60
CA GLU A 15 0.94 3.38 9.80
C GLU A 15 0.47 2.00 10.23
N ILE A 16 1.34 1.01 10.06
CA ILE A 16 1.03 -0.38 10.34
C ILE A 16 2.32 -1.17 10.53
N GLU A 17 2.30 -2.14 11.44
CA GLU A 17 3.40 -3.09 11.55
C GLU A 17 3.31 -4.09 10.41
N HIS A 18 4.34 -4.16 9.60
CA HIS A 18 4.36 -4.99 8.39
C HIS A 18 5.37 -6.14 8.43
N GLY A 19 6.26 -6.13 9.41
CA GLY A 19 7.26 -7.20 9.54
C GLY A 19 8.31 -7.22 8.45
N LEU A 20 8.38 -6.20 7.60
CA LEU A 20 9.33 -6.13 6.50
C LEU A 20 10.56 -5.31 6.91
N GLU A 21 11.68 -5.55 6.24
CA GLU A 21 12.86 -4.70 6.41
C GLU A 21 12.59 -3.31 5.83
N VAL A 22 13.06 -2.30 6.55
CA VAL A 22 12.99 -0.92 6.06
C VAL A 22 13.73 -0.80 4.74
N GLY A 23 13.10 -0.18 3.75
CA GLY A 23 13.67 -0.04 2.41
C GLY A 23 13.17 -1.08 1.41
N THR A 24 12.37 -2.06 1.84
CA THR A 24 11.79 -3.05 0.94
C THR A 24 10.82 -2.36 -0.02
N VAL A 25 10.94 -2.66 -1.32
CA VAL A 25 10.04 -2.14 -2.35
C VAL A 25 9.31 -3.31 -3.00
N ILE A 26 7.98 -3.24 -3.09
CA ILE A 26 7.13 -4.27 -3.66
C ILE A 26 6.40 -3.68 -4.85
N LYS A 27 6.55 -4.29 -6.02
CA LYS A 27 5.92 -3.83 -7.27
C LYS A 27 4.95 -4.84 -7.85
N SER A 28 4.93 -6.07 -7.32
CA SER A 28 4.04 -7.12 -7.79
C SER A 28 3.83 -8.14 -6.70
N THR A 29 2.81 -9.00 -6.85
CA THR A 29 2.58 -10.11 -5.92
C THR A 29 3.70 -11.14 -6.03
N SER A 30 4.02 -11.78 -4.93
CA SER A 30 5.06 -12.79 -4.85
C SER A 30 4.85 -13.67 -3.62
N ASP A 31 5.29 -14.92 -3.71
CA ASP A 31 5.29 -15.82 -2.56
C ASP A 31 6.20 -15.34 -1.44
N LYS A 32 7.16 -14.46 -1.75
CA LYS A 32 8.08 -13.88 -0.79
C LYS A 32 7.49 -12.71 -0.01
N ASN A 33 6.39 -12.14 -0.49
CA ASN A 33 5.70 -11.06 0.21
C ASN A 33 4.79 -11.65 1.28
N ASN A 34 4.50 -10.88 2.33
CA ASN A 34 3.47 -11.28 3.26
C ASN A 34 2.08 -11.09 2.64
N THR A 35 1.06 -11.67 3.28
CA THR A 35 -0.32 -11.61 2.78
C THR A 35 -0.81 -10.17 2.65
N LEU A 36 -0.51 -9.33 3.64
CA LEU A 36 -0.91 -7.92 3.63
C LEU A 36 -0.39 -7.20 2.38
N CYS A 37 0.90 -7.36 2.09
CA CYS A 37 1.51 -6.68 0.95
C CYS A 37 0.98 -7.19 -0.38
N ASN A 38 0.74 -8.49 -0.50
CA ASN A 38 0.14 -9.05 -1.71
C ASN A 38 -1.27 -8.50 -1.93
N GLN A 39 -2.06 -8.37 -0.88
CA GLN A 39 -3.40 -7.81 -0.99
C GLN A 39 -3.37 -6.34 -1.40
N LEU A 40 -2.47 -5.56 -0.84
CA LEU A 40 -2.34 -4.14 -1.17
C LEU A 40 -1.85 -3.93 -2.59
N ILE A 41 -0.83 -4.66 -3.03
CA ILE A 41 -0.27 -4.47 -4.37
C ILE A 41 -1.22 -4.94 -5.47
N SER A 42 -2.15 -5.84 -5.14
CA SER A 42 -3.15 -6.30 -6.11
C SER A 42 -4.31 -5.32 -6.31
N ILE A 43 -4.40 -4.27 -5.50
CA ILE A 43 -5.43 -3.24 -5.66
C ILE A 43 -5.17 -2.47 -6.94
N SER A 44 -6.22 -2.34 -7.78
CA SER A 44 -6.13 -1.57 -9.01
C SER A 44 -5.75 -0.12 -8.70
N GLY A 45 -4.73 0.38 -9.37
CA GLY A 45 -4.25 1.74 -9.16
C GLY A 45 -3.02 1.86 -8.26
N ILE A 46 -2.67 0.81 -7.52
CA ILE A 46 -1.43 0.80 -6.74
C ILE A 46 -0.29 0.31 -7.63
N SER A 47 0.76 1.11 -7.77
CA SER A 47 1.91 0.76 -8.59
C SER A 47 3.07 0.19 -7.79
N ALA A 48 3.25 0.61 -6.55
CA ALA A 48 4.36 0.16 -5.72
C ALA A 48 4.05 0.37 -4.24
N ILE A 49 4.74 -0.40 -3.40
CA ILE A 49 4.69 -0.28 -1.94
C ILE A 49 6.14 -0.18 -1.45
N PHE A 50 6.40 0.80 -0.60
CA PHE A 50 7.71 0.98 0.04
C PHE A 50 7.55 0.78 1.54
N ALA A 51 8.40 -0.07 2.14
CA ALA A 51 8.36 -0.34 3.57
C ALA A 51 9.25 0.64 4.33
N GLY A 52 8.64 1.45 5.18
CA GLY A 52 9.33 2.33 6.09
C GLY A 52 9.25 1.83 7.54
N PRO A 53 9.89 2.51 8.49
CA PRO A 53 9.87 2.10 9.89
C PRO A 53 8.48 2.35 10.49
N GLY A 54 7.72 1.26 10.71
CA GLY A 54 6.38 1.33 11.28
C GLY A 54 5.29 1.82 10.33
N PHE A 55 5.57 1.88 9.01
CA PHE A 55 4.56 2.28 8.03
C PHE A 55 4.85 1.67 6.65
N LEU A 56 3.84 1.69 5.80
CA LEU A 56 3.98 1.36 4.37
C LEU A 56 3.59 2.60 3.57
N THR A 57 4.38 2.93 2.55
CA THR A 57 4.03 4.00 1.60
C THR A 57 3.50 3.36 0.33
N LEU A 58 2.26 3.71 -0.02
CA LEU A 58 1.61 3.23 -1.23
C LEU A 58 1.75 4.29 -2.31
N THR A 59 2.22 3.88 -3.48
CA THR A 59 2.31 4.77 -4.66
C THR A 59 1.25 4.36 -5.66
N LYS A 60 0.45 5.32 -6.11
CA LYS A 60 -0.58 5.05 -7.10
C LYS A 60 -0.12 5.40 -8.51
N GLU A 61 -0.84 4.86 -9.49
CA GLU A 61 -0.71 5.30 -10.88
C GLU A 61 -1.22 6.73 -11.03
N GLU A 62 -0.65 7.49 -11.95
CA GLU A 62 -1.01 8.90 -12.13
C GLU A 62 -2.48 9.11 -12.50
N ASP A 63 -3.04 8.17 -13.24
CA ASP A 63 -4.42 8.22 -13.71
C ASP A 63 -5.42 7.58 -12.73
N SER A 64 -4.97 7.15 -11.57
CA SER A 64 -5.81 6.53 -10.56
C SER A 64 -6.23 7.54 -9.49
N ASP A 65 -7.28 7.20 -8.76
CA ASP A 65 -7.90 8.07 -7.77
C ASP A 65 -7.78 7.47 -6.37
N TRP A 66 -7.30 8.27 -5.42
CA TRP A 66 -7.14 7.83 -4.04
C TRP A 66 -8.47 7.46 -3.38
N ASP A 67 -9.57 8.10 -3.75
CA ASP A 67 -10.88 7.76 -3.18
C ASP A 67 -11.26 6.33 -3.52
N SER A 68 -11.10 5.92 -4.79
CA SER A 68 -11.36 4.54 -5.20
C SER A 68 -10.39 3.57 -4.57
N ILE A 69 -9.11 3.92 -4.48
CA ILE A 69 -8.09 3.09 -3.85
C ILE A 69 -8.41 2.91 -2.36
N ASN A 70 -8.80 3.96 -1.67
CA ASN A 70 -9.15 3.89 -0.26
C ASN A 70 -10.33 2.94 -0.02
N ASP A 71 -11.35 2.99 -0.86
CA ASP A 71 -12.49 2.07 -0.77
C ASP A 71 -12.03 0.62 -0.94
N ASP A 72 -11.14 0.36 -1.89
CA ASP A 72 -10.60 -0.99 -2.11
C ASP A 72 -9.75 -1.45 -0.92
N ILE A 73 -8.97 -0.56 -0.31
CA ILE A 73 -8.18 -0.87 0.87
C ILE A 73 -9.10 -1.27 2.03
N VAL A 74 -10.14 -0.49 2.29
CA VAL A 74 -11.10 -0.79 3.36
C VAL A 74 -11.74 -2.15 3.11
N THR A 75 -12.16 -2.43 1.87
CA THR A 75 -12.75 -3.70 1.51
C THR A 75 -11.79 -4.87 1.74
N GLN A 76 -10.52 -4.73 1.36
CA GLN A 76 -9.52 -5.79 1.55
C GLN A 76 -9.26 -6.05 3.03
N PHE A 77 -9.19 -4.99 3.85
CA PHE A 77 -8.96 -5.17 5.29
C PHE A 77 -10.16 -5.79 6.01
N ASP A 78 -11.37 -5.54 5.53
CA ASP A 78 -12.56 -6.19 6.08
C ASP A 78 -12.56 -7.70 5.86
N LYS A 79 -11.77 -8.20 4.90
CA LYS A 79 -11.65 -9.63 4.62
C LYS A 79 -10.54 -10.30 5.44
N LEU A 80 -9.76 -9.53 6.15
CA LEU A 80 -8.73 -10.03 7.04
C LEU A 80 -9.33 -10.31 8.41
#